data_82cfaa83b5ab9775139d16c597ddfbf1
#
_entry.id   82cfaa83b5ab9775139d16c597ddfbf1
#
_cell.length_a   1.000
_cell.length_b   1.000
_cell.length_c   1.000
_cell.angle_alpha   90.00
_cell.angle_beta   90.00
_cell.angle_gamma   90.00
#
_symmetry.space_group_name_H-M   'P 1'
#
loop_
_entity.id
_entity.type
_entity.pdbx_description
1 polymer ?
#
loop_
_entity_poly.entity_id
_entity_poly.type
_entity_poly.pdbx_seq_one_letter_code
_entity_poly.pdbx_strand_id
1 'polypeptide(L)'
;MKKALILLVAIIAMAMQAEAVSYIYSGRSTYNSDILATWDGRHLYRGRSTYLSDILYTWDGKYLYSGRSTYLSDILYTWDGKYLYDGRSNYLSNILISWDGKHIFKGRSTYLSDILYTVSGGHIYRGRSTYLSDILYSYSGHIPIPVLLTIL
;
A
#
# COMPACT_ATOMS: atom_id res chain seq x y z
N MET A 1 36.68 15.78 -21.62
CA MET A 1 35.56 16.70 -21.41
C MET A 1 34.21 16.13 -21.86
N LYS A 2 34.07 15.62 -23.10
CA LYS A 2 32.79 15.09 -23.58
C LYS A 2 32.23 13.92 -22.77
N LYS A 3 33.10 13.00 -22.28
CA LYS A 3 32.68 11.84 -21.44
C LYS A 3 32.17 12.28 -20.05
N ALA A 4 32.79 13.27 -19.44
CA ALA A 4 32.37 13.80 -18.15
C ALA A 4 31.03 14.52 -18.24
N LEU A 5 30.77 15.24 -19.34
CA LEU A 5 29.50 15.94 -19.59
C LEU A 5 28.35 14.95 -19.78
N ILE A 6 28.56 13.85 -20.51
CA ILE A 6 27.57 12.80 -20.73
C ILE A 6 27.23 12.10 -19.41
N LEU A 7 28.21 11.84 -18.56
CA LEU A 7 28.00 11.23 -17.25
C LEU A 7 27.20 12.15 -16.31
N LEU A 8 27.49 13.46 -16.34
CA LEU A 8 26.77 14.45 -15.52
C LEU A 8 25.30 14.57 -15.97
N VAL A 9 25.01 14.56 -17.27
CA VAL A 9 23.66 14.60 -17.81
C VAL A 9 22.88 13.33 -17.44
N ALA A 10 23.53 12.15 -17.48
CA ALA A 10 22.93 10.88 -17.07
C ALA A 10 22.60 10.84 -15.56
N ILE A 11 23.45 11.40 -14.70
CA ILE A 11 23.23 11.51 -13.25
C ILE A 11 22.08 12.47 -12.96
N ILE A 12 21.98 13.59 -13.67
CA ILE A 12 20.90 14.56 -13.51
C ILE A 12 19.57 13.96 -13.99
N ALA A 13 19.57 13.18 -15.08
CA ALA A 13 18.38 12.51 -15.58
C ALA A 13 17.87 11.40 -14.62
N MET A 14 18.76 10.72 -13.90
CA MET A 14 18.39 9.76 -12.85
C MET A 14 17.83 10.45 -11.59
N ALA A 15 18.24 11.67 -11.28
CA ALA A 15 17.79 12.41 -10.10
C ALA A 15 16.41 13.07 -10.28
N MET A 16 15.83 13.09 -11.49
CA MET A 16 14.58 13.77 -11.79
C MET A 16 13.38 12.83 -12.03
N GLN A 17 13.48 11.54 -11.73
CA GLN A 17 12.28 10.72 -11.63
C GLN A 17 11.65 10.95 -10.25
N ALA A 18 10.88 12.02 -10.12
CA ALA A 18 9.89 12.10 -9.06
C ALA A 18 8.97 10.89 -9.26
N GLU A 19 8.98 9.96 -8.31
CA GLU A 19 8.04 8.83 -8.34
C GLU A 19 6.64 9.41 -8.42
N ALA A 20 5.87 9.01 -9.45
CA ALA A 20 4.51 9.47 -9.61
C ALA A 20 3.72 8.99 -8.40
N VAL A 21 3.03 9.89 -7.70
CA VAL A 21 2.15 9.53 -6.60
C VAL A 21 1.01 8.63 -7.08
N SER A 22 0.61 7.70 -6.23
CA SER A 22 -0.54 6.83 -6.44
C SER A 22 -1.70 7.29 -5.58
N TYR A 23 -2.93 7.03 -6.02
CA TYR A 23 -4.13 7.44 -5.30
C TYR A 23 -5.00 6.24 -4.97
N ILE A 24 -5.70 6.33 -3.84
CA ILE A 24 -6.75 5.39 -3.45
C ILE A 24 -8.08 6.14 -3.47
N TYR A 25 -9.06 5.57 -4.17
CA TYR A 25 -10.36 6.18 -4.41
C TYR A 25 -11.47 5.39 -3.74
N SER A 26 -12.56 6.05 -3.38
CA SER A 26 -13.78 5.42 -2.92
C SER A 26 -14.48 4.69 -4.07
N GLY A 27 -14.87 3.44 -3.85
CA GLY A 27 -15.61 2.65 -4.81
C GLY A 27 -14.91 2.51 -6.15
N ARG A 28 -15.67 2.65 -7.24
CA ARG A 28 -15.20 2.56 -8.63
C ARG A 28 -14.67 3.89 -9.18
N SER A 29 -14.63 4.91 -8.37
CA SER A 29 -14.29 6.26 -8.82
C SER A 29 -12.83 6.36 -9.24
N THR A 30 -12.60 7.30 -10.15
CA THR A 30 -11.28 7.83 -10.54
C THR A 30 -11.26 9.36 -10.48
N TYR A 31 -12.29 9.97 -9.88
CA TYR A 31 -12.39 11.42 -9.75
C TYR A 31 -11.58 11.93 -8.56
N ASN A 32 -10.99 13.11 -8.73
CA ASN A 32 -10.20 13.76 -7.68
C ASN A 32 -10.98 14.02 -6.39
N SER A 33 -12.29 14.23 -6.49
CA SER A 33 -13.18 14.40 -5.33
C SER A 33 -13.28 13.17 -4.44
N ASP A 34 -12.99 12.00 -4.99
CA ASP A 34 -13.19 10.71 -4.34
C ASP A 34 -11.88 10.07 -3.85
N ILE A 35 -10.78 10.84 -3.89
CA ILE A 35 -9.49 10.40 -3.38
C ILE A 35 -9.55 10.36 -1.85
N LEU A 36 -9.34 9.17 -1.31
CA LEU A 36 -9.28 8.89 0.13
C LEU A 36 -7.87 9.06 0.68
N ALA A 37 -6.87 8.69 -0.11
CA ALA A 37 -5.47 8.74 0.30
C ALA A 37 -4.52 8.88 -0.89
N THR A 38 -3.36 9.46 -0.64
CA THR A 38 -2.25 9.62 -1.59
C THR A 38 -1.04 8.83 -1.09
N TRP A 39 -0.40 8.09 -1.99
CA TRP A 39 0.79 7.27 -1.72
C TRP A 39 1.99 7.78 -2.52
N ASP A 40 3.12 8.06 -1.87
CA ASP A 40 4.33 8.58 -2.50
C ASP A 40 5.49 7.56 -2.63
N GLY A 41 5.21 6.29 -2.33
CA GLY A 41 6.22 5.23 -2.29
C GLY A 41 6.74 4.92 -0.89
N ARG A 42 6.51 5.81 0.09
CA ARG A 42 6.92 5.66 1.48
C ARG A 42 5.84 6.05 2.49
N HIS A 43 5.11 7.12 2.22
CA HIS A 43 4.10 7.67 3.11
C HIS A 43 2.71 7.59 2.50
N LEU A 44 1.73 7.23 3.33
CA LEU A 44 0.32 7.35 3.00
C LEU A 44 -0.23 8.62 3.65
N TYR A 45 -0.75 9.51 2.82
CA TYR A 45 -1.31 10.80 3.22
C TYR A 45 -2.82 10.77 3.18
N ARG A 46 -3.45 11.57 4.03
CA ARG A 46 -4.90 11.77 4.03
C ARG A 46 -5.35 12.53 2.78
N GLY A 47 -6.34 11.99 2.09
CA GLY A 47 -6.93 12.62 0.92
C GLY A 47 -5.89 12.90 -0.17
N ARG A 48 -5.98 14.05 -0.82
CA ARG A 48 -5.06 14.47 -1.89
C ARG A 48 -3.79 15.15 -1.39
N SER A 49 -3.61 15.20 -0.09
CA SER A 49 -2.48 15.91 0.53
C SER A 49 -1.15 15.21 0.25
N THR A 50 -0.08 16.01 0.26
CA THR A 50 1.31 15.57 0.34
C THR A 50 2.07 16.34 1.44
N TYR A 51 1.34 17.00 2.34
CA TYR A 51 1.92 17.72 3.47
C TYR A 51 2.32 16.75 4.58
N LEU A 52 3.44 17.03 5.25
CA LEU A 52 3.95 16.19 6.33
C LEU A 52 2.96 16.03 7.50
N SER A 53 2.12 17.03 7.74
CA SER A 53 1.06 16.99 8.76
C SER A 53 -0.04 15.97 8.47
N ASP A 54 -0.19 15.57 7.22
CA ASP A 54 -1.25 14.69 6.75
C ASP A 54 -0.80 13.24 6.54
N ILE A 55 0.44 12.91 6.95
CA ILE A 55 0.94 11.54 6.91
C ILE A 55 0.19 10.69 7.92
N LEU A 56 -0.50 9.66 7.41
CA LEU A 56 -1.20 8.66 8.21
C LEU A 56 -0.29 7.53 8.63
N TYR A 57 0.53 7.04 7.69
CA TYR A 57 1.42 5.89 7.89
C TYR A 57 2.72 6.05 7.12
N THR A 58 3.77 5.41 7.63
CA THR A 58 5.08 5.28 6.97
C THR A 58 5.38 3.80 6.73
N TRP A 59 5.87 3.47 5.55
CA TRP A 59 6.24 2.12 5.12
C TRP A 59 7.71 2.04 4.76
N ASP A 60 8.44 1.03 5.25
CA ASP A 60 9.86 0.84 4.97
C ASP A 60 10.17 -0.42 4.13
N GLY A 61 9.14 -1.11 3.64
CA GLY A 61 9.26 -2.38 2.90
C GLY A 61 9.00 -3.62 3.76
N LYS A 62 9.03 -3.48 5.09
CA LYS A 62 8.77 -4.56 6.06
C LYS A 62 7.80 -4.15 7.16
N TYR A 63 7.96 -2.95 7.69
CA TYR A 63 7.17 -2.43 8.80
C TYR A 63 6.27 -1.29 8.35
N LEU A 64 5.04 -1.31 8.87
CA LEU A 64 4.12 -0.19 8.79
C LEU A 64 4.11 0.52 10.14
N TYR A 65 4.44 1.81 10.10
CA TYR A 65 4.53 2.68 11.28
C TYR A 65 3.35 3.64 11.34
N SER A 66 2.95 4.00 12.54
CA SER A 66 1.98 5.06 12.79
C SER A 66 2.55 6.43 12.42
N GLY A 67 1.82 7.20 11.64
CA GLY A 67 2.19 8.57 11.26
C GLY A 67 3.55 8.62 10.55
N ARG A 68 4.33 9.65 10.88
CA ARG A 68 5.68 9.89 10.31
C ARG A 68 6.80 9.10 11.00
N SER A 69 6.46 8.32 12.00
CA SER A 69 7.43 7.63 12.83
C SER A 69 8.21 6.55 12.05
N THR A 70 9.44 6.31 12.51
CA THR A 70 10.26 5.16 12.15
C THR A 70 10.82 4.49 13.40
N TYR A 71 10.26 4.79 14.57
CA TYR A 71 10.67 4.16 15.83
C TYR A 71 10.03 2.78 15.97
N LEU A 72 10.76 1.84 16.55
CA LEU A 72 10.31 0.45 16.75
C LEU A 72 9.04 0.37 17.60
N SER A 73 8.84 1.33 18.52
CA SER A 73 7.63 1.42 19.35
C SER A 73 6.36 1.74 18.56
N ASP A 74 6.52 2.33 17.37
CA ASP A 74 5.41 2.82 16.55
C ASP A 74 5.08 1.90 15.39
N ILE A 75 5.68 0.69 15.37
CA ILE A 75 5.35 -0.34 14.40
C ILE A 75 3.95 -0.89 14.69
N LEU A 76 3.06 -0.74 13.72
CA LEU A 76 1.71 -1.29 13.77
C LEU A 76 1.67 -2.72 13.24
N TYR A 77 2.37 -2.98 12.13
CA TYR A 77 2.35 -4.28 11.47
C TYR A 77 3.71 -4.64 10.88
N THR A 78 3.96 -5.95 10.79
CA THR A 78 5.11 -6.54 10.10
C THR A 78 4.64 -7.35 8.91
N TRP A 79 5.31 -7.22 7.77
CA TRP A 79 5.01 -7.92 6.52
C TRP A 79 6.18 -8.78 6.07
N ASP A 80 5.93 -10.04 5.71
CA ASP A 80 6.96 -10.95 5.19
C ASP A 80 6.79 -11.30 3.71
N GLY A 81 5.86 -10.62 3.01
CA GLY A 81 5.51 -10.88 1.61
C GLY A 81 4.28 -11.76 1.45
N LYS A 82 3.88 -12.50 2.48
CA LYS A 82 2.71 -13.38 2.51
C LYS A 82 1.79 -13.12 3.69
N TYR A 83 2.36 -12.91 4.87
CA TYR A 83 1.62 -12.71 6.11
C TYR A 83 1.79 -11.31 6.67
N LEU A 84 0.68 -10.76 7.15
CA LEU A 84 0.68 -9.54 7.97
C LEU A 84 0.55 -9.94 9.43
N TYR A 85 1.52 -9.53 10.22
CA TYR A 85 1.59 -9.79 11.66
C TYR A 85 1.18 -8.55 12.44
N ASP A 86 0.50 -8.76 13.56
CA ASP A 86 0.21 -7.70 14.52
C ASP A 86 1.49 -7.22 15.21
N GLY A 87 1.71 -5.92 15.19
CA GLY A 87 2.89 -5.28 15.77
C GLY A 87 4.21 -5.73 15.13
N ARG A 88 5.27 -5.66 15.93
CA ARG A 88 6.61 -6.13 15.56
C ARG A 88 6.78 -7.61 15.91
N SER A 89 6.19 -8.46 15.10
CA SER A 89 6.15 -9.91 15.37
C SER A 89 6.46 -10.72 14.10
N ASN A 90 6.91 -11.95 14.32
CA ASN A 90 7.02 -13.00 13.31
C ASN A 90 6.44 -14.33 13.82
N TYR A 91 5.68 -14.30 14.91
CA TYR A 91 5.04 -15.49 15.46
C TYR A 91 3.75 -15.82 14.71
N LEU A 92 3.53 -17.11 14.45
CA LEU A 92 2.34 -17.58 13.70
C LEU A 92 1.03 -17.20 14.39
N SER A 93 1.03 -17.07 15.71
CA SER A 93 -0.14 -16.66 16.49
C SER A 93 -0.55 -15.20 16.26
N ASN A 94 0.35 -14.39 15.73
CA ASN A 94 0.13 -12.96 15.51
C ASN A 94 -0.20 -12.63 14.03
N ILE A 95 -0.42 -13.65 13.21
CA ILE A 95 -0.83 -13.44 11.81
C ILE A 95 -2.28 -12.97 11.77
N LEU A 96 -2.49 -11.81 11.19
CA LEU A 96 -3.80 -11.19 10.99
C LEU A 96 -4.43 -11.59 9.66
N ILE A 97 -3.63 -11.62 8.59
CA ILE A 97 -4.07 -11.99 7.24
C ILE A 97 -2.97 -12.72 6.46
N SER A 98 -3.40 -13.45 5.44
CA SER A 98 -2.53 -14.07 4.43
C SER A 98 -2.84 -13.51 3.04
N TRP A 99 -1.83 -13.45 2.18
CA TRP A 99 -1.91 -12.99 0.79
C TRP A 99 -1.41 -14.06 -0.17
N ASP A 100 -2.16 -14.36 -1.22
CA ASP A 100 -1.78 -15.36 -2.25
C ASP A 100 -1.41 -14.74 -3.62
N GLY A 101 -1.33 -13.40 -3.70
CA GLY A 101 -1.12 -12.66 -4.96
C GLY A 101 -2.42 -12.11 -5.56
N LYS A 102 -3.58 -12.51 -5.07
CA LYS A 102 -4.91 -12.05 -5.52
C LYS A 102 -5.90 -11.89 -4.38
N HIS A 103 -5.89 -12.81 -3.40
CA HIS A 103 -6.85 -12.86 -2.31
C HIS A 103 -6.19 -12.54 -0.97
N ILE A 104 -6.95 -11.85 -0.13
CA ILE A 104 -6.62 -11.58 1.27
C ILE A 104 -7.50 -12.49 2.11
N PHE A 105 -6.88 -13.41 2.84
CA PHE A 105 -7.53 -14.39 3.72
C PHE A 105 -7.46 -13.96 5.17
N LYS A 106 -8.45 -14.37 5.95
CA LYS A 106 -8.44 -14.22 7.40
C LYS A 106 -7.36 -15.10 8.03
N GLY A 107 -6.50 -14.49 8.83
CA GLY A 107 -5.44 -15.21 9.55
C GLY A 107 -4.53 -16.01 8.62
N ARG A 108 -4.26 -17.24 8.99
CA ARG A 108 -3.41 -18.18 8.22
C ARG A 108 -4.19 -19.04 7.22
N SER A 109 -5.47 -18.77 7.05
CA SER A 109 -6.33 -19.60 6.22
C SER A 109 -5.93 -19.55 4.74
N THR A 110 -6.22 -20.65 4.05
CA THR A 110 -6.17 -20.78 2.60
C THR A 110 -7.50 -21.25 2.04
N TYR A 111 -8.54 -21.33 2.89
CA TYR A 111 -9.87 -21.76 2.48
C TYR A 111 -10.63 -20.63 1.77
N LEU A 112 -11.36 -20.98 0.71
CA LEU A 112 -12.14 -20.01 -0.06
C LEU A 112 -13.19 -19.27 0.77
N SER A 113 -13.71 -19.91 1.82
CA SER A 113 -14.67 -19.31 2.76
C SER A 113 -14.08 -18.19 3.61
N ASP A 114 -12.74 -18.15 3.74
CA ASP A 114 -12.03 -17.20 4.58
C ASP A 114 -11.43 -16.04 3.78
N ILE A 115 -11.76 -15.94 2.48
CA ILE A 115 -11.36 -14.79 1.67
C ILE A 115 -12.16 -13.56 2.12
N LEU A 116 -11.42 -12.56 2.61
CA LEU A 116 -11.96 -11.27 3.02
C LEU A 116 -12.13 -10.33 1.83
N TYR A 117 -11.11 -10.28 0.97
CA TYR A 117 -11.06 -9.37 -0.17
C TYR A 117 -10.33 -10.02 -1.35
N THR A 118 -10.68 -9.54 -2.56
CA THR A 118 -9.96 -9.84 -3.81
C THR A 118 -9.36 -8.55 -4.34
N VAL A 119 -8.07 -8.55 -4.66
CA VAL A 119 -7.34 -7.41 -5.23
C VAL A 119 -6.98 -7.76 -6.66
N SER A 120 -7.53 -7.05 -7.62
CA SER A 120 -7.34 -7.32 -9.04
C SER A 120 -7.60 -6.09 -9.90
N GLY A 121 -6.71 -5.83 -10.88
CA GLY A 121 -6.94 -4.81 -11.89
C GLY A 121 -7.08 -3.38 -11.35
N GLY A 122 -6.42 -3.04 -10.23
CA GLY A 122 -6.54 -1.73 -9.59
C GLY A 122 -7.80 -1.57 -8.74
N HIS A 123 -8.47 -2.66 -8.40
CA HIS A 123 -9.67 -2.67 -7.57
C HIS A 123 -9.54 -3.62 -6.39
N ILE A 124 -10.20 -3.26 -5.30
CA ILE A 124 -10.38 -4.10 -4.12
C ILE A 124 -11.86 -4.45 -4.03
N TYR A 125 -12.16 -5.74 -4.14
CA TYR A 125 -13.50 -6.30 -4.13
C TYR A 125 -13.81 -6.94 -2.78
N ARG A 126 -15.10 -6.93 -2.43
CA ARG A 126 -15.60 -7.64 -1.26
C ARG A 126 -15.53 -9.15 -1.46
N GLY A 127 -14.91 -9.86 -0.52
CA GLY A 127 -14.86 -11.31 -0.54
C GLY A 127 -14.19 -11.86 -1.80
N ARG A 128 -14.77 -12.93 -2.35
CA ARG A 128 -14.28 -13.61 -3.56
C ARG A 128 -14.76 -12.97 -4.86
N SER A 129 -15.53 -11.91 -4.78
CA SER A 129 -16.16 -11.30 -5.95
C SER A 129 -15.15 -10.64 -6.88
N THR A 130 -15.50 -10.58 -8.14
CA THR A 130 -14.87 -9.75 -9.17
C THR A 130 -15.93 -8.95 -9.95
N TYR A 131 -17.15 -8.87 -9.42
CA TYR A 131 -18.22 -8.07 -10.02
C TYR A 131 -18.04 -6.58 -9.71
N LEU A 132 -18.38 -5.73 -10.67
CA LEU A 132 -18.26 -4.28 -10.53
C LEU A 132 -19.05 -3.71 -9.34
N SER A 133 -20.16 -4.34 -8.99
CA SER A 133 -20.99 -3.96 -7.84
C SER A 133 -20.30 -4.18 -6.49
N ASP A 134 -19.29 -5.03 -6.45
CA ASP A 134 -18.59 -5.42 -5.23
C ASP A 134 -17.25 -4.72 -5.05
N ILE A 135 -16.95 -3.75 -5.91
CA ILE A 135 -15.75 -2.90 -5.76
C ILE A 135 -15.96 -1.98 -4.55
N LEU A 136 -15.07 -2.13 -3.58
CA LEU A 136 -15.02 -1.27 -2.39
C LEU A 136 -14.14 -0.04 -2.62
N TYR A 137 -12.99 -0.25 -3.26
CA TYR A 137 -11.98 0.79 -3.53
C TYR A 137 -11.31 0.56 -4.87
N SER A 138 -10.83 1.65 -5.46
CA SER A 138 -9.97 1.63 -6.65
C SER A 138 -8.66 2.33 -6.32
N TYR A 139 -7.57 1.94 -6.97
CA TYR A 139 -6.27 2.58 -6.77
C TYR A 139 -5.47 2.66 -8.07
N SER A 140 -4.59 3.64 -8.14
CA SER A 140 -3.64 3.81 -9.25
C SER A 140 -2.23 3.40 -8.82
N GLY A 141 -1.39 3.09 -9.80
CA GLY A 141 0.02 2.77 -9.57
C GLY A 141 0.26 1.50 -8.76
N HIS A 142 1.41 1.45 -8.10
CA HIS A 142 1.79 0.33 -7.25
C HIS A 142 1.75 0.73 -5.78
N ILE A 143 0.82 0.14 -5.04
CA ILE A 143 0.68 0.36 -3.60
C ILE A 143 0.86 -0.99 -2.89
N PRO A 144 1.76 -1.12 -1.91
CA PRO A 144 1.96 -2.36 -1.17
C PRO A 144 0.69 -2.84 -0.46
N ILE A 145 0.48 -4.15 -0.40
CA ILE A 145 -0.70 -4.74 0.26
C ILE A 145 -0.87 -4.25 1.70
N PRO A 146 0.17 -4.19 2.56
CA PRO A 146 0.01 -3.67 3.92
C PRO A 146 -0.51 -2.22 3.97
N VAL A 147 -0.14 -1.39 3.00
CA VAL A 147 -0.62 -0.01 2.89
C VAL A 147 -2.07 0.02 2.44
N LEU A 148 -2.45 -0.78 1.43
CA LEU A 148 -3.85 -0.91 0.98
C LEU A 148 -4.77 -1.39 2.11
N LEU A 149 -4.30 -2.29 2.97
CA LEU A 149 -5.08 -2.82 4.09
C LEU A 149 -5.45 -1.77 5.14
N THR A 150 -4.73 -0.64 5.20
CA THR A 150 -5.02 0.42 6.18
C THR A 150 -6.34 1.15 5.93
N ILE A 151 -6.92 1.03 4.73
CA ILE A 151 -8.19 1.66 4.36
C ILE A 151 -9.39 0.71 4.45
N LEU A 152 -9.14 -0.57 4.67
CA LEU A 152 -10.15 -1.62 4.81
C LEU A 152 -10.54 -1.76 6.29
#